data_7be43a34504289987872fe2b1a765071
#
_entry.id   7be43a34504289987872fe2b1a765071
#
_cell.length_a   1.000
_cell.length_b   1.000
_cell.length_c   1.000
_cell.angle_alpha   90.00
_cell.angle_beta   90.00
_cell.angle_gamma   90.00
#
_symmetry.space_group_name_H-M   'P 1'
#
loop_
_entity.id
_entity.type
_entity.pdbx_description
1 polymer ?
#
loop_
_entity_poly.entity_id
_entity_poly.type
_entity_poly.pdbx_seq_one_letter_code
_entity_poly.pdbx_strand_id
1 'polypeptide(L)'
;MDEEMTAGEKIENDGMFFVAHWTHTPENCPGRSKEGAQMLIDFWAKREEAAKKGVNILGAYVGATEHVYYIIVQAKDYQSMLEFFEPLIPTQHGAIHPVTTMDEWTKFIQPGN
;
A
#
# COMPACT_ATOMS: atom_id res chain seq x y z
N MET A 1 -1.17 27.02 -4.82
CA MET A 1 -1.27 26.08 -5.08
C MET A 1 -0.90 25.11 -4.25
N ASP A 2 -0.22 25.16 -3.55
CA ASP A 2 0.14 24.20 -2.84
C ASP A 2 -0.76 23.84 -1.85
N GLU A 3 -1.69 24.60 -1.44
CA GLU A 3 -2.56 24.27 -0.47
C GLU A 3 -3.40 23.18 -0.87
N GLU A 4 -3.56 22.99 -2.09
CA GLU A 4 -4.27 21.88 -2.46
C GLU A 4 -3.51 20.68 -2.43
N MET A 5 -2.27 20.69 -2.02
CA MET A 5 -1.45 19.51 -2.00
C MET A 5 -1.99 18.57 -1.00
N THR A 6 -2.21 17.33 -1.44
CA THR A 6 -2.59 16.26 -0.55
C THR A 6 -1.35 15.73 0.13
N ALA A 7 -1.54 14.84 1.06
CA ALA A 7 -0.39 14.19 1.69
C ALA A 7 0.45 13.48 0.65
N GLY A 8 -0.19 12.85 -0.35
CA GLY A 8 0.57 12.19 -1.40
C GLY A 8 1.41 13.16 -2.19
N GLU A 9 0.86 14.34 -2.49
CA GLU A 9 1.65 15.30 -3.21
C GLU A 9 2.82 15.79 -2.38
N LYS A 10 2.63 15.93 -1.06
CA LYS A 10 3.73 16.40 -0.24
C LYS A 10 4.87 15.42 -0.18
N ILE A 11 4.59 14.13 -0.23
CA ILE A 11 5.69 13.16 -0.19
C ILE A 11 6.12 12.75 -1.57
N GLU A 12 5.50 13.29 -2.61
CA GLU A 12 5.80 12.87 -3.94
C GLU A 12 7.24 13.04 -4.31
N ASN A 13 7.89 14.09 -3.87
CA ASN A 13 9.28 14.32 -4.22
C ASN A 13 10.23 13.42 -3.47
N ASP A 14 9.82 12.92 -2.32
CA ASP A 14 10.68 12.08 -1.51
C ASP A 14 10.19 10.67 -1.43
N GLY A 15 9.03 10.37 -1.97
CA GLY A 15 8.40 9.08 -1.78
C GLY A 15 8.76 8.07 -2.83
N MET A 16 8.66 6.82 -2.46
CA MET A 16 8.81 5.69 -3.35
C MET A 16 7.45 5.05 -3.53
N PHE A 17 7.24 4.44 -4.70
CA PHE A 17 5.98 3.76 -4.96
C PHE A 17 6.17 2.27 -4.80
N PHE A 18 5.16 1.63 -4.22
CA PHE A 18 5.19 0.18 -4.01
C PHE A 18 3.82 -0.40 -4.34
N VAL A 19 3.81 -1.60 -4.86
CA VAL A 19 2.58 -2.36 -5.03
C VAL A 19 2.66 -3.55 -4.08
N ALA A 20 1.76 -3.59 -3.11
CA ALA A 20 1.72 -4.67 -2.14
C ALA A 20 0.64 -5.66 -2.58
N HIS A 21 1.00 -6.92 -2.57
CA HIS A 21 0.11 -8.01 -2.97
C HIS A 21 0.06 -8.97 -1.80
N TRP A 22 -1.11 -9.09 -1.17
CA TRP A 22 -1.28 -9.93 0.02
C TRP A 22 -2.31 -11.01 -0.27
N THR A 23 -2.02 -12.22 0.15
CA THR A 23 -2.93 -13.32 -0.06
C THR A 23 -2.95 -14.21 1.19
N HIS A 24 -3.96 -15.03 1.31
CA HIS A 24 -4.11 -15.95 2.44
C HIS A 24 -4.96 -17.12 1.98
N THR A 25 -4.86 -18.23 2.69
CA THR A 25 -5.70 -19.37 2.37
C THR A 25 -7.12 -19.12 2.87
N PRO A 26 -8.10 -19.85 2.35
CA PRO A 26 -9.48 -19.67 2.84
C PRO A 26 -9.60 -19.89 4.34
N GLU A 27 -8.80 -20.79 4.90
CA GLU A 27 -8.84 -21.04 6.34
C GLU A 27 -8.41 -19.83 7.14
N ASN A 28 -7.52 -19.03 6.59
CA ASN A 28 -7.01 -17.85 7.28
C ASN A 28 -7.65 -16.56 6.82
N CYS A 29 -8.75 -16.66 6.08
CA CYS A 29 -9.42 -15.46 5.56
C CYS A 29 -9.92 -14.61 6.72
N PRO A 30 -9.59 -13.31 6.73
CA PRO A 30 -10.08 -12.44 7.80
C PRO A 30 -11.60 -12.42 7.92
N GLY A 31 -12.30 -12.59 6.80
CA GLY A 31 -13.75 -12.58 6.85
C GLY A 31 -14.36 -13.81 7.47
N ARG A 32 -13.54 -14.80 7.83
CA ARG A 32 -14.03 -16.06 8.34
C ARG A 32 -14.41 -16.00 9.81
N SER A 33 -13.86 -15.03 10.56
CA SER A 33 -14.14 -14.91 11.98
C SER A 33 -14.37 -13.45 12.33
N LYS A 34 -15.01 -13.24 13.48
CA LYS A 34 -15.23 -11.87 13.94
C LYS A 34 -13.92 -11.19 14.27
N GLU A 35 -12.99 -11.95 14.85
CA GLU A 35 -11.70 -11.38 15.22
C GLU A 35 -10.91 -10.99 13.99
N GLY A 36 -10.92 -11.85 12.97
CA GLY A 36 -10.20 -11.55 11.73
C GLY A 36 -10.81 -10.35 11.01
N ALA A 37 -12.12 -10.29 10.95
CA ALA A 37 -12.78 -9.15 10.31
C ALA A 37 -12.48 -7.86 11.05
N GLN A 38 -12.50 -7.90 12.38
CA GLN A 38 -12.22 -6.69 13.15
C GLN A 38 -10.78 -6.26 12.98
N MET A 39 -9.85 -7.20 12.92
CA MET A 39 -8.45 -6.89 12.71
C MET A 39 -8.26 -6.17 11.36
N LEU A 40 -8.92 -6.65 10.33
CA LEU A 40 -8.80 -6.03 9.02
C LEU A 40 -9.43 -4.64 8.99
N ILE A 41 -10.59 -4.49 9.64
CA ILE A 41 -11.24 -3.19 9.71
C ILE A 41 -10.36 -2.20 10.46
N ASP A 42 -9.77 -2.65 11.57
CA ASP A 42 -8.90 -1.78 12.36
C ASP A 42 -7.65 -1.41 11.58
N PHE A 43 -7.08 -2.38 10.86
CA PHE A 43 -5.93 -2.11 10.02
C PHE A 43 -6.26 -1.02 9.00
N TRP A 44 -7.39 -1.18 8.31
CA TRP A 44 -7.76 -0.23 7.25
C TRP A 44 -8.07 1.16 7.84
N ALA A 45 -8.62 1.19 9.05
CA ALA A 45 -8.95 2.46 9.68
C ALA A 45 -7.70 3.28 10.02
N LYS A 46 -6.53 2.65 10.09
CA LYS A 46 -5.30 3.36 10.44
C LYS A 46 -4.66 4.05 9.24
N ARG A 47 -5.27 3.97 8.06
CA ARG A 47 -4.63 4.54 6.87
C ARG A 47 -4.44 6.05 6.96
N GLU A 48 -5.34 6.75 7.64
CA GLU A 48 -5.18 8.19 7.77
C GLU A 48 -4.02 8.54 8.70
N GLU A 49 -3.87 7.75 9.76
CA GLU A 49 -2.74 7.95 10.64
C GLU A 49 -1.44 7.64 9.90
N ALA A 50 -1.46 6.62 9.06
CA ALA A 50 -0.28 6.27 8.27
C ALA A 50 0.08 7.39 7.31
N ALA A 51 -0.91 8.06 6.74
CA ALA A 51 -0.64 9.18 5.83
C ALA A 51 0.13 10.28 6.56
N LYS A 52 -0.19 10.51 7.82
CA LYS A 52 0.52 11.53 8.60
C LYS A 52 1.97 11.13 8.85
N LYS A 53 2.27 9.85 8.76
CA LYS A 53 3.61 9.34 8.97
C LYS A 53 4.34 9.08 7.66
N GLY A 54 3.80 9.57 6.55
CA GLY A 54 4.49 9.44 5.26
C GLY A 54 4.16 8.19 4.48
N VAL A 55 3.04 7.52 4.80
CA VAL A 55 2.60 6.35 4.07
C VAL A 55 1.23 6.66 3.49
N ASN A 56 1.17 6.85 2.18
CA ASN A 56 -0.03 7.29 1.52
C ASN A 56 -0.59 6.18 0.63
N ILE A 57 -1.84 5.80 0.86
CA ILE A 57 -2.48 4.75 0.08
C ILE A 57 -3.08 5.39 -1.16
N LEU A 58 -2.60 4.99 -2.33
CA LEU A 58 -3.08 5.53 -3.60
C LEU A 58 -4.21 4.71 -4.18
N GLY A 59 -4.30 3.44 -3.83
CA GLY A 59 -5.37 2.58 -4.29
C GLY A 59 -5.35 1.31 -3.48
N ALA A 60 -6.52 0.70 -3.31
CA ALA A 60 -6.61 -0.55 -2.58
C ALA A 60 -7.79 -1.33 -3.14
N TYR A 61 -7.53 -2.57 -3.50
CA TYR A 61 -8.52 -3.39 -4.18
C TYR A 61 -8.47 -4.80 -3.62
N VAL A 62 -9.62 -5.45 -3.58
CA VAL A 62 -9.76 -6.80 -3.03
C VAL A 62 -10.30 -7.70 -4.10
N GLY A 63 -9.61 -8.80 -4.38
CA GLY A 63 -10.16 -9.87 -5.17
C GLY A 63 -10.71 -10.90 -4.22
N ALA A 64 -11.98 -10.71 -3.82
CA ALA A 64 -12.56 -11.48 -2.74
C ALA A 64 -12.59 -12.97 -3.01
N THR A 65 -12.85 -13.36 -4.25
CA THR A 65 -12.93 -14.78 -4.57
C THR A 65 -11.57 -15.45 -4.60
N GLU A 66 -10.51 -14.66 -4.78
CA GLU A 66 -9.16 -15.20 -4.85
C GLU A 66 -8.40 -14.96 -3.56
N HIS A 67 -9.03 -14.33 -2.58
CA HIS A 67 -8.39 -14.07 -1.28
C HIS A 67 -7.10 -13.26 -1.45
N VAL A 68 -7.19 -12.17 -2.22
CA VAL A 68 -6.01 -11.36 -2.50
C VAL A 68 -6.34 -9.88 -2.34
N TYR A 69 -5.36 -9.14 -1.86
CA TYR A 69 -5.46 -7.69 -1.78
C TYR A 69 -4.34 -7.07 -2.60
N TYR A 70 -4.66 -6.00 -3.33
CA TYR A 70 -3.67 -5.21 -4.05
C TYR A 70 -3.73 -3.79 -3.49
N ILE A 71 -2.63 -3.32 -2.94
CA ILE A 71 -2.60 -1.99 -2.32
C ILE A 71 -1.42 -1.24 -2.89
N ILE A 72 -1.70 -0.07 -3.47
CA ILE A 72 -0.69 0.76 -4.07
C ILE A 72 -0.37 1.88 -3.10
N VAL A 73 0.91 2.03 -2.77
CA VAL A 73 1.35 2.88 -1.68
C VAL A 73 2.46 3.79 -2.16
N GLN A 74 2.43 5.03 -1.72
CA GLN A 74 3.59 5.89 -1.82
C GLN A 74 4.07 6.13 -0.40
N ALA A 75 5.33 5.83 -0.12
CA ALA A 75 5.86 5.93 1.22
C ALA A 75 7.25 6.57 1.18
N LYS A 76 7.61 7.25 2.25
CA LYS A 76 8.90 7.91 2.28
C LYS A 76 10.04 6.90 2.30
N ASP A 77 9.79 5.71 2.85
CA ASP A 77 10.80 4.67 2.82
C ASP A 77 10.12 3.32 3.07
N TYR A 78 10.89 2.27 2.88
CA TYR A 78 10.39 0.91 3.00
C TYR A 78 9.97 0.58 4.44
N GLN A 79 10.76 1.03 5.41
CA GLN A 79 10.49 0.72 6.80
C GLN A 79 9.14 1.30 7.25
N SER A 80 8.85 2.53 6.86
CA SER A 80 7.57 3.14 7.24
C SER A 80 6.40 2.38 6.66
N MET A 81 6.56 1.90 5.42
CA MET A 81 5.53 1.12 4.79
C MET A 81 5.34 -0.22 5.49
N LEU A 82 6.42 -0.87 5.90
CA LEU A 82 6.31 -2.12 6.62
C LEU A 82 5.58 -1.93 7.94
N GLU A 83 5.79 -0.82 8.61
CA GLU A 83 5.11 -0.55 9.87
C GLU A 83 3.60 -0.45 9.67
N PHE A 84 3.19 0.13 8.55
CA PHE A 84 1.77 0.19 8.26
C PHE A 84 1.20 -1.22 8.03
N PHE A 85 1.94 -2.08 7.31
CA PHE A 85 1.44 -3.41 6.98
C PHE A 85 1.68 -4.43 8.07
N GLU A 86 2.28 -4.02 9.19
CA GLU A 86 2.68 -4.96 10.22
C GLU A 86 1.57 -5.93 10.65
N PRO A 87 0.31 -5.49 10.82
CA PRO A 87 -0.72 -6.44 11.25
C PRO A 87 -0.99 -7.56 10.25
N LEU A 88 -0.67 -7.35 8.96
CA LEU A 88 -0.90 -8.38 7.96
C LEU A 88 0.25 -9.36 7.84
N ILE A 89 1.45 -8.92 8.19
CA ILE A 89 2.65 -9.70 7.90
C ILE A 89 2.59 -11.10 8.54
N PRO A 90 2.19 -11.27 9.80
CA PRO A 90 2.22 -12.61 10.37
C PRO A 90 1.12 -13.53 9.85
N THR A 91 0.04 -12.98 9.29
CA THR A 91 -1.12 -13.79 8.94
C THR A 91 -1.35 -13.90 7.45
N GLN A 92 -0.65 -13.11 6.66
CA GLN A 92 -0.85 -13.11 5.21
C GLN A 92 0.46 -13.46 4.54
N HIS A 93 0.34 -13.93 3.31
CA HIS A 93 1.48 -14.21 2.47
C HIS A 93 1.51 -13.16 1.38
N GLY A 94 2.63 -12.57 1.11
CA GLY A 94 2.61 -11.51 0.13
C GLY A 94 3.96 -11.08 -0.35
N ALA A 95 3.93 -10.08 -1.20
CA ALA A 95 5.11 -9.46 -1.76
C ALA A 95 4.86 -7.98 -1.91
N ILE A 96 5.89 -7.19 -1.71
CA ILE A 96 5.82 -5.75 -1.86
C ILE A 96 6.87 -5.38 -2.89
N HIS A 97 6.41 -4.81 -3.99
CA HIS A 97 7.29 -4.53 -5.13
C HIS A 97 7.52 -3.04 -5.27
N PRO A 98 8.77 -2.58 -5.26
CA PRO A 98 9.03 -1.17 -5.59
C PRO A 98 8.76 -0.97 -7.07
N VAL A 99 8.11 0.13 -7.40
CA VAL A 99 7.75 0.41 -8.79
C VAL A 99 7.99 1.89 -9.05
N THR A 100 8.01 2.26 -10.33
CA THR A 100 8.03 3.65 -10.70
C THR A 100 6.83 3.91 -11.59
N THR A 101 6.49 5.16 -11.83
CA THR A 101 5.36 5.48 -12.68
C THR A 101 5.74 5.31 -14.15
N MET A 102 4.74 5.10 -14.98
CA MET A 102 4.98 5.05 -16.42
C MET A 102 5.55 6.38 -16.91
N ASP A 103 5.10 7.49 -16.34
CA ASP A 103 5.63 8.78 -16.77
C ASP A 103 7.11 8.90 -16.49
N GLU A 104 7.56 8.47 -15.32
CA GLU A 104 8.98 8.54 -15.02
C GLU A 104 9.78 7.55 -15.88
N TRP A 105 9.22 6.37 -16.07
CA TRP A 105 9.89 5.36 -16.88
C TRP A 105 10.06 5.82 -18.33
N THR A 106 9.00 6.39 -18.89
CA THR A 106 9.08 6.84 -20.28
C THR A 106 10.04 8.00 -20.45
N LYS A 107 10.19 8.85 -19.44
CA LYS A 107 11.21 9.89 -19.51
C LYS A 107 12.59 9.29 -19.49
N PHE A 108 12.79 8.26 -18.68
CA PHE A 108 14.11 7.64 -18.54
C PHE A 108 14.54 6.97 -19.83
N ILE A 109 13.62 6.35 -20.56
CA ILE A 109 13.97 5.61 -21.76
C ILE A 109 13.83 6.42 -23.04
N GLN A 110 13.75 7.75 -22.95
CA GLN A 110 13.61 8.58 -24.14
C GLN A 110 14.76 8.31 -25.11
N PRO A 111 14.46 8.14 -26.41
CA PRO A 111 15.53 7.96 -27.39
C PRO A 111 16.42 9.18 -27.39
N GLY A 112 17.72 8.95 -27.41
CA GLY A 112 18.66 10.04 -27.43
C GLY A 112 19.11 10.54 -26.10
N ASN A 113 18.55 10.01 -25.04
CA ASN A 113 19.01 10.42 -23.71
C ASN A 113 20.21 9.65 -23.23
#